data_f230b98c2e61720c7eb58b08d205fe8a
#
_entry.id   f230b98c2e61720c7eb58b08d205fe8a
#
_cell.length_a   1.000
_cell.length_b   1.000
_cell.length_c   1.000
_cell.angle_alpha   90.00
_cell.angle_beta   90.00
_cell.angle_gamma   90.00
#
_symmetry.space_group_name_H-M   'P 1'
#
loop_
_entity.id
_entity.type
_entity.pdbx_description
1 polymer ?
#
loop_
_entity_poly.entity_id
_entity_poly.type
_entity_poly.pdbx_seq_one_letter_code
_entity_poly.pdbx_strand_id
1 'polypeptide(L)'
;HCISSAASDVYKRQYQDSERTRFDFTHFAAMTPEELQKVEDMVNEKINEGMEVRTDIMTVDEAKKTGAMALFGEKYGEKVRVVSMGEFSREFCGGTHVKNTAEIKTFKILSESGVAAGVRRIEALTGDNVIAYYKKMEEEFQEAAKVVKSTPANLKERLEHLTAEMKELQSENEALKSRAAKDALGDVMNQIEDVKGVKLLATSVSGVDMNGLRDLGDQLKDKIGEGVVAVSYTHLRAHET
;
A
#
# COMPACT_ATOMS: atom_id res chain seq x y z
N HIS A 1 -12.18 2.14 -26.08
CA HIS A 1 -10.86 1.54 -26.16
C HIS A 1 -9.71 2.46 -26.62
N CYS A 2 -9.93 3.69 -26.98
CA CYS A 2 -8.84 4.58 -27.36
C CYS A 2 -8.99 5.88 -26.60
N ILE A 3 -8.29 6.00 -25.48
CA ILE A 3 -8.02 7.29 -24.90
C ILE A 3 -6.57 7.56 -25.21
N SER A 4 -6.39 8.32 -26.29
CA SER A 4 -5.09 8.72 -26.76
C SER A 4 -4.61 9.93 -25.99
N SER A 5 -3.55 9.81 -25.24
CA SER A 5 -2.79 10.97 -24.83
C SER A 5 -1.93 11.45 -26.00
N ALA A 6 -2.22 12.63 -26.50
CA ALA A 6 -1.40 13.31 -27.49
C ALA A 6 -0.12 13.80 -26.86
N ALA A 7 0.86 12.97 -26.63
CA ALA A 7 2.28 13.29 -26.49
C ALA A 7 3.07 12.13 -25.89
N SER A 8 3.41 11.16 -26.64
CA SER A 8 4.74 10.56 -26.64
C SER A 8 4.78 9.40 -27.60
N ASP A 9 5.73 9.48 -28.47
CA ASP A 9 6.10 8.40 -29.35
C ASP A 9 6.37 7.12 -28.60
N VAL A 10 5.94 6.02 -29.23
CA VAL A 10 6.66 4.78 -29.40
C VAL A 10 6.10 3.53 -28.75
N TYR A 11 5.51 3.39 -27.62
CA TYR A 11 5.09 2.07 -27.20
C TYR A 11 3.74 2.07 -26.49
N LYS A 12 2.69 1.69 -27.24
CA LYS A 12 1.34 1.54 -26.66
C LYS A 12 0.91 0.09 -26.80
N ARG A 13 0.93 -0.67 -25.73
CA ARG A 13 0.24 -1.96 -25.65
C ARG A 13 -1.01 -1.79 -24.80
N GLN A 14 -2.13 -2.09 -25.39
CA GLN A 14 -3.43 -2.12 -24.70
C GLN A 14 -3.87 -3.57 -24.57
N TYR A 15 -4.36 -3.90 -23.39
CA TYR A 15 -5.06 -5.14 -23.13
C TYR A 15 -6.37 -4.83 -22.44
N GLN A 16 -7.42 -5.42 -22.94
CA GLN A 16 -8.76 -5.22 -22.43
C GLN A 16 -9.47 -6.56 -22.33
N ASP A 17 -9.98 -6.88 -21.17
CA ASP A 17 -10.88 -8.00 -20.96
C ASP A 17 -12.15 -7.53 -20.23
N SER A 18 -12.98 -8.47 -19.75
CA SER A 18 -14.21 -8.17 -19.01
C SER A 18 -13.96 -7.63 -17.60
N GLU A 19 -12.75 -7.81 -17.07
CA GLU A 19 -12.43 -7.48 -15.68
C GLU A 19 -11.66 -6.18 -15.56
N ARG A 20 -10.68 -5.93 -16.45
CA ARG A 20 -9.76 -4.78 -16.36
C ARG A 20 -9.28 -4.27 -17.71
N THR A 21 -8.81 -3.04 -17.67
CA THR A 21 -8.07 -2.39 -18.75
C THR A 21 -6.61 -2.25 -18.33
N ARG A 22 -5.69 -2.55 -19.25
CA ARG A 22 -4.26 -2.37 -19.06
C ARG A 22 -3.68 -1.56 -20.20
N PHE A 23 -2.88 -0.55 -19.87
CA PHE A 23 -2.27 0.35 -20.82
C PHE A 23 -0.79 0.54 -20.53
N ASP A 24 0.07 0.11 -21.46
CA ASP A 24 1.52 0.28 -21.38
C ASP A 24 1.92 1.49 -22.24
N PHE A 25 2.74 2.38 -21.69
CA PHE A 25 3.17 3.61 -22.34
C PHE A 25 4.62 3.97 -21.98
N THR A 26 5.27 4.74 -22.86
CA THR A 26 6.63 5.21 -22.62
C THR A 26 6.64 6.41 -21.68
N HIS A 27 7.32 6.28 -20.54
CA HIS A 27 7.52 7.37 -19.60
C HIS A 27 8.77 7.11 -18.74
N PHE A 28 9.56 8.15 -18.47
CA PHE A 28 10.86 8.00 -17.81
C PHE A 28 10.80 7.80 -16.31
N ALA A 29 9.75 8.27 -15.65
CA ALA A 29 9.58 8.22 -14.20
C ALA A 29 8.24 7.61 -13.81
N ALA A 30 8.06 7.27 -12.53
CA ALA A 30 6.75 6.97 -11.97
C ALA A 30 5.86 8.22 -12.05
N MET A 31 4.58 8.02 -12.39
CA MET A 31 3.61 9.12 -12.36
C MET A 31 3.29 9.48 -10.90
N THR A 32 3.13 10.77 -10.65
CA THR A 32 2.70 11.23 -9.34
C THR A 32 1.21 10.95 -9.12
N PRO A 33 0.75 10.88 -7.86
CA PRO A 33 -0.68 10.75 -7.57
C PRO A 33 -1.54 11.83 -8.24
N GLU A 34 -1.04 13.05 -8.31
CA GLU A 34 -1.72 14.20 -8.93
C GLU A 34 -1.84 14.03 -10.45
N GLU A 35 -0.81 13.50 -11.11
CA GLU A 35 -0.84 13.20 -12.54
C GLU A 35 -1.84 12.07 -12.83
N LEU A 36 -1.83 11.01 -12.04
CA LEU A 36 -2.79 9.91 -12.16
C LEU A 36 -4.23 10.39 -11.97
N GLN A 37 -4.47 11.22 -10.94
CA GLN A 37 -5.78 11.80 -10.70
C GLN A 37 -6.24 12.68 -11.88
N LYS A 38 -5.35 13.52 -12.41
CA LYS A 38 -5.65 14.37 -13.56
C LYS A 38 -6.01 13.56 -14.81
N VAL A 39 -5.32 12.44 -15.04
CA VAL A 39 -5.65 11.52 -16.14
C VAL A 39 -7.02 10.88 -15.92
N GLU A 40 -7.28 10.39 -14.72
CA GLU A 40 -8.57 9.77 -14.34
C GLU A 40 -9.72 10.76 -14.51
N ASP A 41 -9.56 12.00 -14.05
CA ASP A 41 -10.56 13.06 -14.17
C ASP A 41 -10.83 13.40 -15.63
N MET A 42 -9.79 13.56 -16.44
CA MET A 42 -9.93 13.86 -17.88
C MET A 42 -10.66 12.74 -18.61
N VAL A 43 -10.34 11.49 -18.31
CA VAL A 43 -11.01 10.34 -18.90
C VAL A 43 -12.50 10.33 -18.54
N ASN A 44 -12.82 10.52 -17.27
CA ASN A 44 -14.21 10.55 -16.80
C ASN A 44 -14.96 11.75 -17.36
N GLU A 45 -14.31 12.91 -17.53
CA GLU A 45 -14.90 14.06 -18.22
C GLU A 45 -15.33 13.67 -19.66
N LYS A 46 -14.45 13.03 -20.43
CA LYS A 46 -14.74 12.62 -21.81
C LYS A 46 -15.78 11.50 -21.91
N ILE A 47 -15.86 10.65 -20.90
CA ILE A 47 -16.95 9.67 -20.76
C ILE A 47 -18.29 10.42 -20.55
N ASN A 48 -18.32 11.37 -19.64
CA ASN A 48 -19.51 12.11 -19.26
C ASN A 48 -20.02 13.07 -20.36
N GLU A 49 -19.14 13.55 -21.26
CA GLU A 49 -19.53 14.33 -22.43
C GLU A 49 -20.44 13.53 -23.38
N GLY A 50 -20.43 12.20 -23.33
CA GLY A 50 -21.31 11.36 -24.15
C GLY A 50 -21.05 11.51 -25.66
N MET A 51 -19.75 11.55 -26.02
CA MET A 51 -19.36 11.74 -27.42
C MET A 51 -19.73 10.54 -28.28
N GLU A 52 -20.26 10.81 -29.50
CA GLU A 52 -20.46 9.78 -30.50
C GLU A 52 -19.10 9.20 -30.94
N VAL A 53 -19.03 7.87 -31.01
CA VAL A 53 -17.85 7.15 -31.50
C VAL A 53 -18.11 6.72 -32.93
N ARG A 54 -17.47 7.38 -33.89
CA ARG A 54 -17.58 7.12 -35.32
C ARG A 54 -16.45 6.26 -35.82
N THR A 55 -16.78 5.42 -36.79
CA THR A 55 -15.82 4.56 -37.46
C THR A 55 -15.93 4.76 -38.97
N ASP A 56 -14.84 5.23 -39.57
CA ASP A 56 -14.74 5.48 -41.00
C ASP A 56 -13.67 4.60 -41.62
N ILE A 57 -13.90 4.12 -42.84
CA ILE A 57 -12.89 3.37 -43.60
C ILE A 57 -12.46 4.26 -44.76
N MET A 58 -11.15 4.55 -44.80
CA MET A 58 -10.57 5.44 -45.79
C MET A 58 -9.14 5.01 -46.15
N THR A 59 -8.53 5.63 -47.14
CA THR A 59 -7.16 5.37 -47.49
C THR A 59 -6.22 5.92 -46.39
N VAL A 60 -4.98 5.37 -46.29
CA VAL A 60 -4.00 5.83 -45.32
C VAL A 60 -3.69 7.33 -45.49
N ASP A 61 -3.63 7.81 -46.73
CA ASP A 61 -3.36 9.20 -47.03
C ASP A 61 -4.49 10.14 -46.61
N GLU A 62 -5.73 9.73 -46.83
CA GLU A 62 -6.91 10.45 -46.33
C GLU A 62 -6.92 10.50 -44.82
N ALA A 63 -6.69 9.37 -44.16
CA ALA A 63 -6.67 9.26 -42.71
C ALA A 63 -5.61 10.16 -42.07
N LYS A 64 -4.40 10.22 -42.66
CA LYS A 64 -3.33 11.13 -42.20
C LYS A 64 -3.74 12.61 -42.32
N LYS A 65 -4.44 12.99 -43.37
CA LYS A 65 -4.94 14.36 -43.57
C LYS A 65 -5.98 14.77 -42.49
N THR A 66 -6.70 13.82 -41.91
CA THR A 66 -7.62 14.10 -40.80
C THR A 66 -6.95 14.32 -39.45
N GLY A 67 -5.62 14.18 -39.38
CA GLY A 67 -4.86 14.23 -38.12
C GLY A 67 -4.99 12.96 -37.29
N ALA A 68 -5.49 11.86 -37.85
CA ALA A 68 -5.63 10.60 -37.13
C ALA A 68 -4.25 10.03 -36.75
N MET A 69 -4.10 9.64 -35.51
CA MET A 69 -2.87 9.03 -35.00
C MET A 69 -2.76 7.58 -35.48
N ALA A 70 -1.61 7.25 -36.06
CA ALA A 70 -1.23 5.92 -36.47
C ALA A 70 -0.16 5.37 -35.51
N LEU A 71 -0.22 4.08 -35.16
CA LEU A 71 0.85 3.44 -34.42
C LEU A 71 2.08 3.31 -35.33
N PHE A 72 3.21 3.79 -34.86
CA PHE A 72 4.48 3.68 -35.58
C PHE A 72 4.92 2.21 -35.66
N GLY A 73 5.31 1.78 -36.88
CA GLY A 73 5.83 0.44 -37.13
C GLY A 73 4.81 -0.60 -37.60
N GLU A 74 3.53 -0.28 -37.65
CA GLU A 74 2.54 -1.15 -38.27
C GLU A 74 2.49 -0.96 -39.79
N LYS A 75 2.41 -2.08 -40.51
CA LYS A 75 2.17 -2.05 -41.97
C LYS A 75 0.67 -2.02 -42.20
N TYR A 76 0.19 -0.85 -42.62
CA TYR A 76 -1.21 -0.66 -42.97
C TYR A 76 -1.45 -1.07 -44.45
N GLY A 77 -2.60 -1.68 -44.70
CA GLY A 77 -3.07 -1.93 -46.07
C GLY A 77 -3.46 -0.63 -46.78
N GLU A 78 -4.01 -0.74 -48.00
CA GLU A 78 -4.48 0.44 -48.74
C GLU A 78 -5.57 1.22 -48.02
N LYS A 79 -6.39 0.55 -47.22
CA LYS A 79 -7.47 1.13 -46.42
C LYS A 79 -7.28 0.86 -44.95
N VAL A 80 -7.57 1.85 -44.13
CA VAL A 80 -7.50 1.80 -42.68
C VAL A 80 -8.86 2.18 -42.09
N ARG A 81 -9.10 1.66 -40.89
CA ARG A 81 -10.24 2.01 -40.06
C ARG A 81 -9.83 3.10 -39.10
N VAL A 82 -10.48 4.25 -39.18
CA VAL A 82 -10.29 5.41 -38.30
C VAL A 82 -11.46 5.47 -37.35
N VAL A 83 -11.15 5.50 -36.04
CA VAL A 83 -12.12 5.67 -34.97
C VAL A 83 -11.96 7.07 -34.41
N SER A 84 -13.06 7.81 -34.35
CA SER A 84 -13.11 9.20 -33.87
C SER A 84 -14.11 9.33 -32.71
N MET A 85 -13.70 10.07 -31.67
CA MET A 85 -14.52 10.45 -30.51
C MET A 85 -14.60 11.97 -30.48
N GLY A 86 -15.61 12.52 -31.15
CA GLY A 86 -15.73 13.95 -31.40
C GLY A 86 -14.47 14.50 -32.06
N GLU A 87 -14.03 15.67 -31.61
CA GLU A 87 -12.75 16.29 -32.00
C GLU A 87 -11.61 15.92 -31.03
N PHE A 88 -11.89 15.19 -29.96
CA PHE A 88 -10.92 14.90 -28.89
C PHE A 88 -9.93 13.83 -29.29
N SER A 89 -10.38 12.73 -29.90
CA SER A 89 -9.51 11.62 -30.30
C SER A 89 -9.86 11.10 -31.68
N ARG A 90 -8.83 10.80 -32.47
CA ARG A 90 -8.94 10.23 -33.81
C ARG A 90 -7.76 9.31 -34.07
N GLU A 91 -8.02 7.99 -34.19
CA GLU A 91 -6.96 6.99 -34.23
C GLU A 91 -7.22 5.88 -35.25
N PHE A 92 -6.15 5.29 -35.76
CA PHE A 92 -6.22 4.05 -36.53
C PHE A 92 -6.47 2.91 -35.56
N CYS A 93 -7.63 2.27 -35.61
CA CYS A 93 -7.98 1.20 -34.69
C CYS A 93 -8.83 0.11 -35.35
N GLY A 94 -8.33 -1.13 -35.29
CA GLY A 94 -9.06 -2.31 -35.79
C GLY A 94 -10.01 -2.95 -34.76
N GLY A 95 -9.97 -2.49 -33.51
CA GLY A 95 -10.76 -3.07 -32.42
C GLY A 95 -12.25 -2.77 -32.45
N THR A 96 -13.00 -3.37 -31.54
CA THR A 96 -14.41 -3.06 -31.32
C THR A 96 -14.54 -1.88 -30.37
N HIS A 97 -15.52 -1.02 -30.61
CA HIS A 97 -15.77 0.18 -29.84
C HIS A 97 -17.24 0.32 -29.46
N VAL A 98 -17.49 0.98 -28.33
CA VAL A 98 -18.82 1.47 -27.97
C VAL A 98 -19.26 2.52 -29.00
N LYS A 99 -20.55 2.77 -29.09
CA LYS A 99 -21.09 3.79 -30.01
C LYS A 99 -21.10 5.19 -29.42
N ASN A 100 -21.03 5.26 -28.08
CA ASN A 100 -21.02 6.50 -27.34
C ASN A 100 -20.09 6.34 -26.11
N THR A 101 -19.29 7.36 -25.81
CA THR A 101 -18.37 7.29 -24.66
C THR A 101 -19.08 7.10 -23.32
N ALA A 102 -20.31 7.59 -23.17
CA ALA A 102 -21.11 7.40 -21.96
C ALA A 102 -21.44 5.93 -21.66
N GLU A 103 -21.38 5.03 -22.65
CA GLU A 103 -21.58 3.59 -22.42
C GLU A 103 -20.49 2.97 -21.54
N ILE A 104 -19.32 3.62 -21.42
CA ILE A 104 -18.22 3.21 -20.54
C ILE A 104 -18.58 3.44 -19.06
N LYS A 105 -19.52 4.35 -18.78
CA LYS A 105 -20.04 4.76 -17.47
C LYS A 105 -18.99 5.51 -16.62
N THR A 106 -17.98 4.82 -16.13
CA THR A 106 -16.93 5.39 -15.28
C THR A 106 -15.62 4.65 -15.46
N PHE A 107 -14.53 5.33 -15.15
CA PHE A 107 -13.16 4.83 -15.23
C PHE A 107 -12.43 5.06 -13.90
N LYS A 108 -11.66 4.08 -13.44
CA LYS A 108 -10.85 4.16 -12.21
C LYS A 108 -9.48 3.55 -12.44
N ILE A 109 -8.44 4.32 -12.19
CA ILE A 109 -7.06 3.81 -12.14
C ILE A 109 -6.86 3.05 -10.84
N LEU A 110 -6.41 1.80 -10.93
CA LEU A 110 -6.08 0.98 -9.77
C LEU A 110 -4.61 1.10 -9.38
N SER A 111 -3.73 1.07 -10.38
CA SER A 111 -2.29 1.08 -10.15
C SER A 111 -1.53 1.65 -11.34
N GLU A 112 -0.32 2.12 -11.05
CA GLU A 112 0.70 2.48 -12.03
C GLU A 112 2.02 1.83 -11.60
N SER A 113 2.73 1.19 -12.55
CA SER A 113 3.98 0.48 -12.26
C SER A 113 4.94 0.46 -13.45
N GLY A 114 6.24 0.24 -13.16
CA GLY A 114 7.23 0.01 -14.19
C GLY A 114 7.20 -1.44 -14.69
N VAL A 115 7.25 -1.65 -16.01
CA VAL A 115 7.32 -2.99 -16.62
C VAL A 115 8.63 -3.25 -17.36
N ALA A 116 9.29 -2.19 -17.82
CA ALA A 116 10.62 -2.22 -18.45
C ALA A 116 11.27 -0.85 -18.30
N ALA A 117 12.54 -0.75 -18.70
CA ALA A 117 13.23 0.55 -18.74
C ALA A 117 12.48 1.53 -19.64
N GLY A 118 12.03 2.64 -19.08
CA GLY A 118 11.27 3.67 -19.80
C GLY A 118 9.85 3.26 -20.21
N VAL A 119 9.30 2.15 -19.71
CA VAL A 119 7.92 1.70 -19.98
C VAL A 119 7.15 1.57 -18.68
N ARG A 120 6.02 2.25 -18.61
CA ARG A 120 5.08 2.26 -17.48
C ARG A 120 3.78 1.57 -17.88
N ARG A 121 3.08 1.05 -16.89
CA ARG A 121 1.79 0.37 -17.02
C ARG A 121 0.78 0.99 -16.10
N ILE A 122 -0.38 1.33 -16.64
CA ILE A 122 -1.59 1.62 -15.87
C ILE A 122 -2.52 0.41 -15.93
N GLU A 123 -3.06 -0.01 -14.78
CA GLU A 123 -4.19 -0.90 -14.68
C GLU A 123 -5.41 -0.12 -14.19
N ALA A 124 -6.53 -0.33 -14.85
CA ALA A 124 -7.75 0.42 -14.59
C ALA A 124 -8.99 -0.45 -14.74
N LEU A 125 -10.07 -0.01 -14.13
CA LEU A 125 -11.42 -0.57 -14.26
C LEU A 125 -12.32 0.39 -15.03
N THR A 126 -13.37 -0.16 -15.64
CA THR A 126 -14.45 0.60 -16.27
C THR A 126 -15.81 0.03 -15.88
N GLY A 127 -16.82 0.86 -15.99
CA GLY A 127 -18.22 0.45 -15.87
C GLY A 127 -18.57 -0.14 -14.52
N ASP A 128 -19.31 -1.24 -14.56
CA ASP A 128 -19.83 -1.89 -13.36
C ASP A 128 -18.73 -2.48 -12.47
N ASN A 129 -17.54 -2.76 -13.02
CA ASN A 129 -16.39 -3.23 -12.24
C ASN A 129 -15.88 -2.15 -11.27
N VAL A 130 -15.99 -0.86 -11.63
CA VAL A 130 -15.66 0.24 -10.72
C VAL A 130 -16.64 0.29 -9.55
N ILE A 131 -17.93 0.09 -9.83
CA ILE A 131 -18.96 0.06 -8.78
C ILE A 131 -18.73 -1.13 -7.84
N ALA A 132 -18.43 -2.30 -8.40
CA ALA A 132 -18.12 -3.49 -7.61
C ALA A 132 -16.87 -3.30 -6.73
N TYR A 133 -15.83 -2.65 -7.26
CA TYR A 133 -14.63 -2.29 -6.53
C TYR A 133 -14.92 -1.39 -5.33
N TYR A 134 -15.70 -0.32 -5.50
CA TYR A 134 -16.06 0.57 -4.40
C TYR A 134 -16.96 -0.11 -3.36
N LYS A 135 -17.91 -0.96 -3.78
CA LYS A 135 -18.73 -1.75 -2.84
C LYS A 135 -17.86 -2.65 -1.95
N LYS A 136 -16.91 -3.35 -2.57
CA LYS A 136 -15.98 -4.18 -1.81
C LYS A 136 -15.14 -3.37 -0.82
N MET A 137 -14.63 -2.22 -1.23
CA MET A 137 -13.91 -1.32 -0.32
C MET A 137 -14.78 -0.84 0.84
N GLU A 138 -16.05 -0.52 0.56
CA GLU A 138 -16.99 -0.11 1.61
C GLU A 138 -17.26 -1.24 2.61
N GLU A 139 -17.43 -2.46 2.13
CA GLU A 139 -17.59 -3.66 2.97
C GLU A 139 -16.36 -3.88 3.86
N GLU A 140 -15.16 -3.88 3.29
CA GLU A 140 -13.91 -4.01 4.03
C GLU A 140 -13.73 -2.90 5.08
N PHE A 141 -14.11 -1.68 4.75
CA PHE A 141 -14.05 -0.54 5.66
C PHE A 141 -15.03 -0.67 6.82
N GLN A 142 -16.26 -1.16 6.55
CA GLN A 142 -17.25 -1.45 7.59
C GLN A 142 -16.77 -2.59 8.50
N GLU A 143 -16.18 -3.63 7.95
CA GLU A 143 -15.63 -4.74 8.73
C GLU A 143 -14.47 -4.27 9.62
N ALA A 144 -13.55 -3.48 9.09
CA ALA A 144 -12.46 -2.90 9.88
C ALA A 144 -12.98 -2.05 11.05
N ALA A 145 -14.04 -1.26 10.83
CA ALA A 145 -14.67 -0.49 11.89
C ALA A 145 -15.28 -1.38 12.97
N LYS A 146 -15.91 -2.50 12.60
CA LYS A 146 -16.47 -3.48 13.57
C LYS A 146 -15.38 -4.11 14.44
N VAL A 147 -14.22 -4.46 13.87
CA VAL A 147 -13.09 -5.05 14.62
C VAL A 147 -12.68 -4.16 15.79
N VAL A 148 -12.62 -2.86 15.58
CA VAL A 148 -12.26 -1.89 16.64
C VAL A 148 -13.46 -1.36 17.41
N LYS A 149 -14.65 -1.97 17.24
CA LYS A 149 -15.91 -1.58 17.89
C LYS A 149 -16.27 -0.11 17.64
N SER A 150 -16.18 0.31 16.37
CA SER A 150 -16.49 1.67 15.91
C SER A 150 -17.47 1.66 14.75
N THR A 151 -17.89 2.85 14.33
CA THR A 151 -18.55 3.07 13.04
C THR A 151 -17.54 3.54 12.01
N PRO A 152 -17.81 3.38 10.70
CA PRO A 152 -16.93 3.91 9.65
C PRO A 152 -16.61 5.41 9.83
N ALA A 153 -17.59 6.21 10.23
CA ALA A 153 -17.41 7.64 10.43
C ALA A 153 -16.41 7.98 11.57
N ASN A 154 -16.37 7.16 12.62
CA ASN A 154 -15.55 7.39 13.80
C ASN A 154 -14.29 6.49 13.83
N LEU A 155 -14.02 5.75 12.75
CA LEU A 155 -12.93 4.78 12.72
C LEU A 155 -11.57 5.41 12.99
N LYS A 156 -11.29 6.55 12.38
CA LYS A 156 -10.02 7.27 12.55
C LYS A 156 -9.80 7.65 14.02
N GLU A 157 -10.79 8.30 14.63
CA GLU A 157 -10.73 8.73 16.03
C GLU A 157 -10.54 7.53 16.98
N ARG A 158 -11.26 6.43 16.72
CA ARG A 158 -11.11 5.21 17.50
C ARG A 158 -9.73 4.60 17.40
N LEU A 159 -9.11 4.59 16.21
CA LEU A 159 -7.76 4.10 16.01
C LEU A 159 -6.72 4.99 16.70
N GLU A 160 -6.88 6.31 16.66
CA GLU A 160 -6.03 7.27 17.37
C GLU A 160 -6.10 7.02 18.89
N HIS A 161 -7.30 6.83 19.43
CA HIS A 161 -7.50 6.52 20.85
C HIS A 161 -6.86 5.18 21.24
N LEU A 162 -7.11 4.11 20.48
CA LEU A 162 -6.49 2.80 20.73
C LEU A 162 -4.96 2.85 20.68
N THR A 163 -4.41 3.63 19.78
CA THR A 163 -2.95 3.80 19.67
C THR A 163 -2.39 4.54 20.89
N ALA A 164 -3.11 5.53 21.40
CA ALA A 164 -2.74 6.25 22.62
C ALA A 164 -2.82 5.34 23.85
N GLU A 165 -3.93 4.61 24.03
CA GLU A 165 -4.08 3.61 25.12
C GLU A 165 -2.96 2.56 25.09
N MET A 166 -2.61 2.06 23.90
CA MET A 166 -1.55 1.07 23.76
C MET A 166 -0.20 1.62 24.23
N LYS A 167 0.13 2.87 23.89
CA LYS A 167 1.37 3.53 24.35
C LYS A 167 1.37 3.74 25.85
N GLU A 168 0.26 4.14 26.42
CA GLU A 168 0.10 4.33 27.88
C GLU A 168 0.29 3.00 28.61
N LEU A 169 -0.39 1.95 28.18
CA LEU A 169 -0.26 0.60 28.76
C LEU A 169 1.16 0.04 28.61
N GLN A 170 1.83 0.31 27.50
CA GLN A 170 3.25 -0.08 27.34
C GLN A 170 4.13 0.64 28.36
N SER A 171 3.96 1.95 28.53
CA SER A 171 4.72 2.74 29.51
C SER A 171 4.47 2.30 30.93
N GLU A 172 3.20 2.05 31.29
CA GLU A 172 2.82 1.52 32.60
C GLU A 172 3.42 0.13 32.86
N ASN A 173 3.39 -0.75 31.85
CA ASN A 173 3.99 -2.08 31.94
C ASN A 173 5.50 -2.00 32.19
N GLU A 174 6.19 -1.11 31.49
CA GLU A 174 7.63 -0.87 31.70
C GLU A 174 7.92 -0.31 33.10
N ALA A 175 7.10 0.64 33.55
CA ALA A 175 7.22 1.18 34.91
C ALA A 175 6.98 0.13 35.98
N LEU A 176 5.95 -0.72 35.82
CA LEU A 176 5.66 -1.82 36.73
C LEU A 176 6.79 -2.87 36.76
N LYS A 177 7.32 -3.23 35.59
CA LYS A 177 8.50 -4.12 35.49
C LYS A 177 9.73 -3.54 36.20
N SER A 178 10.00 -2.24 35.98
CA SER A 178 11.10 -1.57 36.65
C SER A 178 10.93 -1.50 38.19
N ARG A 179 9.70 -1.28 38.65
CA ARG A 179 9.36 -1.29 40.06
C ARG A 179 9.53 -2.68 40.66
N ALA A 180 9.01 -3.71 40.01
CA ALA A 180 9.18 -5.10 40.46
C ALA A 180 10.65 -5.51 40.54
N ALA A 181 11.47 -5.08 39.57
CA ALA A 181 12.92 -5.32 39.60
C ALA A 181 13.61 -4.61 40.78
N LYS A 182 13.22 -3.36 41.11
CA LYS A 182 13.74 -2.63 42.27
C LYS A 182 13.31 -3.24 43.59
N ASP A 183 12.09 -3.69 43.72
CA ASP A 183 11.57 -4.34 44.93
C ASP A 183 12.34 -5.68 45.16
N ALA A 184 12.50 -6.47 44.08
CA ALA A 184 13.31 -7.68 44.10
C ALA A 184 14.77 -7.40 44.52
N LEU A 185 15.37 -6.28 44.09
CA LEU A 185 16.70 -5.87 44.47
C LEU A 185 16.82 -5.59 45.99
N GLY A 186 15.80 -4.95 46.58
CA GLY A 186 15.72 -4.67 48.00
C GLY A 186 15.78 -5.96 48.85
N ASP A 187 14.95 -6.95 48.46
CA ASP A 187 14.91 -8.26 49.14
C ASP A 187 16.22 -9.05 48.98
N VAL A 188 16.84 -8.97 47.82
CA VAL A 188 18.07 -9.64 47.47
C VAL A 188 19.27 -9.06 48.30
N MET A 189 19.32 -7.74 48.47
CA MET A 189 20.37 -7.08 49.22
C MET A 189 20.42 -7.50 50.72
N ASN A 190 19.26 -7.86 51.27
CA ASN A 190 19.15 -8.35 52.65
C ASN A 190 19.73 -9.76 52.85
N GLN A 191 20.07 -10.46 51.76
CA GLN A 191 20.59 -11.83 51.77
C GLN A 191 22.10 -11.90 51.59
N ILE A 192 22.80 -10.74 51.63
CA ILE A 192 24.27 -10.71 51.51
C ILE A 192 24.88 -11.25 52.78
N GLU A 193 25.71 -12.29 52.66
CA GLU A 193 26.48 -12.89 53.74
C GLU A 193 27.98 -12.54 53.60
N ASP A 194 28.66 -12.35 54.73
CA ASP A 194 30.11 -12.19 54.75
C ASP A 194 30.79 -13.55 55.01
N VAL A 195 31.49 -14.05 54.00
CA VAL A 195 32.20 -15.32 54.08
C VAL A 195 33.70 -15.04 54.00
N LYS A 196 34.39 -15.05 55.14
CA LYS A 196 35.83 -14.83 55.26
C LYS A 196 36.31 -13.48 54.66
N GLY A 197 35.53 -12.43 54.88
CA GLY A 197 35.84 -11.09 54.38
C GLY A 197 35.43 -10.83 52.92
N VAL A 198 34.74 -11.78 52.29
CA VAL A 198 34.19 -11.62 50.94
C VAL A 198 32.68 -11.62 51.02
N LYS A 199 32.03 -10.63 50.42
CA LYS A 199 30.58 -10.55 50.34
C LYS A 199 30.06 -11.57 49.33
N LEU A 200 29.26 -12.53 49.78
CA LEU A 200 28.59 -13.53 48.97
C LEU A 200 27.09 -13.25 48.91
N LEU A 201 26.54 -13.25 47.74
CA LEU A 201 25.10 -13.21 47.49
C LEU A 201 24.73 -14.37 46.58
N ALA A 202 23.90 -15.28 47.07
CA ALA A 202 23.32 -16.36 46.29
C ALA A 202 21.80 -16.29 46.43
N THR A 203 21.12 -15.92 45.37
CA THR A 203 19.67 -15.74 45.39
C THR A 203 19.01 -16.17 44.06
N SER A 204 17.73 -16.44 44.14
CA SER A 204 16.88 -16.73 42.96
C SER A 204 15.81 -15.67 42.85
N VAL A 205 15.68 -15.08 41.68
CA VAL A 205 14.67 -14.06 41.39
C VAL A 205 13.69 -14.61 40.34
N SER A 206 12.40 -14.55 40.61
CA SER A 206 11.33 -14.97 39.70
C SER A 206 10.57 -13.76 39.16
N GLY A 207 10.00 -13.88 37.96
CA GLY A 207 9.16 -12.83 37.36
C GLY A 207 9.93 -11.67 36.70
N VAL A 208 11.23 -11.81 36.53
CA VAL A 208 12.09 -10.83 35.87
C VAL A 208 12.56 -11.40 34.53
N ASP A 209 12.41 -10.65 33.47
CA ASP A 209 12.91 -11.04 32.14
C ASP A 209 14.45 -10.89 32.00
N MET A 210 15.00 -11.32 30.88
CA MET A 210 16.45 -11.30 30.67
C MET A 210 17.06 -9.89 30.74
N ASN A 211 16.35 -8.87 30.30
CA ASN A 211 16.81 -7.49 30.35
C ASN A 211 16.78 -6.96 31.79
N GLY A 212 15.68 -7.21 32.48
CA GLY A 212 15.57 -6.87 33.90
C GLY A 212 16.58 -7.59 34.76
N LEU A 213 16.96 -8.83 34.43
CA LEU A 213 18.04 -9.57 35.10
C LEU A 213 19.42 -8.96 34.86
N ARG A 214 19.70 -8.44 33.66
CA ARG A 214 20.96 -7.72 33.38
C ARG A 214 21.02 -6.42 34.16
N ASP A 215 19.95 -5.63 34.14
CA ASP A 215 19.86 -4.38 34.91
C ASP A 215 20.00 -4.63 36.41
N LEU A 216 19.43 -5.70 36.91
CA LEU A 216 19.57 -6.15 38.29
C LEU A 216 21.05 -6.53 38.62
N GLY A 217 21.67 -7.27 37.71
CA GLY A 217 23.08 -7.64 37.82
C GLY A 217 24.02 -6.44 37.87
N ASP A 218 23.80 -5.45 37.00
CA ASP A 218 24.59 -4.22 36.99
C ASP A 218 24.38 -3.39 38.28
N GLN A 219 23.16 -3.25 38.76
CA GLN A 219 22.85 -2.57 40.01
C GLN A 219 23.42 -3.29 41.23
N LEU A 220 23.43 -4.62 41.23
CA LEU A 220 24.06 -5.42 42.28
C LEU A 220 25.59 -5.21 42.30
N LYS A 221 26.21 -5.19 41.13
CA LYS A 221 27.67 -4.94 40.99
C LYS A 221 28.04 -3.57 41.56
N ASP A 222 27.29 -2.53 41.25
CA ASP A 222 27.55 -1.18 41.76
C ASP A 222 27.39 -1.07 43.27
N LYS A 223 26.44 -1.82 43.86
CA LYS A 223 26.17 -1.78 45.31
C LYS A 223 27.11 -2.69 46.14
N ILE A 224 27.54 -3.81 45.61
CA ILE A 224 28.42 -4.75 46.31
C ILE A 224 29.85 -4.22 46.34
N GLY A 225 30.27 -3.45 45.33
CA GLY A 225 31.61 -2.89 45.18
C GLY A 225 32.59 -3.91 44.61
N GLU A 226 33.51 -4.43 45.42
CA GLU A 226 34.45 -5.45 44.99
C GLU A 226 33.80 -6.85 45.05
N GLY A 227 33.73 -7.53 43.89
CA GLY A 227 33.13 -8.86 43.80
C GLY A 227 32.90 -9.33 42.39
N VAL A 228 32.45 -10.57 42.22
CA VAL A 228 32.06 -11.17 40.96
C VAL A 228 30.54 -11.38 40.97
N VAL A 229 29.84 -10.86 39.94
CA VAL A 229 28.42 -11.10 39.75
C VAL A 229 28.23 -12.11 38.61
N ALA A 230 27.66 -13.26 38.92
CA ALA A 230 27.29 -14.27 37.93
C ALA A 230 25.73 -14.37 37.85
N VAL A 231 25.20 -14.15 36.69
CA VAL A 231 23.75 -14.24 36.45
C VAL A 231 23.46 -15.43 35.54
N SER A 232 22.57 -16.32 35.99
CA SER A 232 22.09 -17.46 35.23
C SER A 232 20.57 -17.34 34.99
N TYR A 233 20.12 -17.57 33.77
CA TYR A 233 18.73 -17.56 33.40
C TYR A 233 18.28 -18.93 32.87
N THR A 234 17.26 -19.53 33.47
CA THR A 234 16.65 -20.76 32.97
C THR A 234 15.45 -20.45 32.13
N HIS A 235 15.56 -20.71 30.84
CA HIS A 235 14.43 -20.60 29.91
C HIS A 235 13.62 -21.91 29.95
N LEU A 236 12.47 -21.88 30.63
CA LEU A 236 11.49 -22.96 30.50
C LEU A 236 10.86 -22.81 29.10
N ARG A 237 11.28 -23.62 28.14
CA ARG A 237 10.48 -23.83 26.91
C ARG A 237 9.16 -24.46 27.37
N ALA A 238 8.06 -23.76 27.18
CA ALA A 238 6.74 -24.36 27.18
C ALA A 238 6.74 -25.42 26.06
N HIS A 239 6.75 -26.68 26.42
CA HIS A 239 6.40 -27.74 25.49
C HIS A 239 4.90 -27.57 25.21
N GLU A 240 4.57 -27.11 24.02
CA GLU A 240 3.21 -27.26 23.47
C GLU A 240 2.99 -28.78 23.30
N THR A 241 2.13 -29.31 24.13
CA THR A 241 1.53 -30.65 23.93
C THR A 241 0.27 -30.50 23.08
#